data_576e70deabe4c5df8ca833d1c68af404
#
_entry.id   576e70deabe4c5df8ca833d1c68af404
#
_cell.length_a   1.000
_cell.length_b   1.000
_cell.length_c   1.000
_cell.angle_alpha   90.00
_cell.angle_beta   90.00
_cell.angle_gamma   90.00
#
_symmetry.space_group_name_H-M   'P 1'
#
loop_
_entity.id
_entity.type
_entity.pdbx_description
1 polymer ?
#
loop_
_entity_poly.entity_id
_entity_poly.type
_entity_poly.pdbx_seq_one_letter_code
_entity_poly.pdbx_strand_id
1 'polypeptide(L)'
;MTILKPSGKKALLIDGKAASVDVLERVAQEAAASGVKPGLAVVLVGSDPASQVYVKSKGKAAHSCGFHSVQHDLPATTSEAELIGLVRTLNADPAIHGILVQLPLPSGIDSAKVLQTVAPEKDVDGFHPVNVGLLASGAIERALVPCTPAGAMLLIEAAAKYLQRDLAGAEAVIVGRSNIVGKPMAQLLLAKNATVTIAHSRTRDLPAVARRADILVAAVGRPEMIRGDWIKPDALVIDVGINRVPGEGLTASGQPKTRLVGDVALNEALDVAAAITPVPGGVGPMTIAMLMANTLRAAKLSRG
;
A
#
# COMPACT_ATOMS: atom_id res chain seq x y z
N MET A 1 4.18 -0.26 20.67
CA MET A 1 4.90 -1.53 20.43
C MET A 1 6.11 -1.28 19.54
N THR A 2 7.25 -1.96 19.75
CA THR A 2 8.43 -1.77 18.91
C THR A 2 8.24 -2.59 17.64
N ILE A 3 8.13 -1.94 16.48
CA ILE A 3 7.98 -2.61 15.17
C ILE A 3 9.30 -3.00 14.51
N LEU A 4 10.44 -2.64 15.13
CA LEU A 4 11.75 -3.02 14.66
C LEU A 4 12.26 -4.23 15.43
N LYS A 5 12.73 -5.24 14.69
CA LYS A 5 13.21 -6.51 15.23
C LYS A 5 14.62 -6.81 14.74
N PRO A 6 15.47 -7.46 15.55
CA PRO A 6 16.75 -7.96 15.08
C PRO A 6 16.57 -8.95 13.92
N SER A 7 17.42 -8.84 12.90
CA SER A 7 17.45 -9.79 11.77
C SER A 7 18.48 -10.89 11.93
N GLY A 8 19.34 -10.78 12.92
CA GLY A 8 20.58 -11.60 13.05
C GLY A 8 21.74 -11.07 12.19
N LYS A 9 21.55 -9.99 11.43
CA LYS A 9 22.55 -9.27 10.64
C LYS A 9 22.59 -7.80 11.03
N LYS A 10 23.23 -6.93 10.24
CA LYS A 10 23.36 -5.50 10.52
C LYS A 10 22.01 -4.79 10.56
N ALA A 11 21.16 -4.98 9.55
CA ALA A 11 19.89 -4.27 9.45
C ALA A 11 18.83 -4.82 10.40
N LEU A 12 18.00 -3.92 10.95
CA LEU A 12 16.76 -4.30 11.63
C LEU A 12 15.66 -4.62 10.61
N LEU A 13 14.77 -5.54 10.97
CA LEU A 13 13.53 -5.78 10.20
C LEU A 13 12.42 -4.85 10.69
N ILE A 14 11.75 -4.17 9.76
CA ILE A 14 10.58 -3.35 10.02
C ILE A 14 9.32 -4.23 9.89
N ASP A 15 8.76 -4.63 11.02
CA ASP A 15 7.61 -5.55 11.09
C ASP A 15 6.29 -4.81 10.78
N GLY A 16 5.93 -4.77 9.51
CA GLY A 16 4.68 -4.17 9.05
C GLY A 16 3.43 -4.95 9.49
N LYS A 17 3.57 -6.25 9.75
CA LYS A 17 2.47 -7.05 10.31
C LYS A 17 2.13 -6.59 11.72
N ALA A 18 3.12 -6.40 12.59
CA ALA A 18 2.90 -5.86 13.93
C ALA A 18 2.31 -4.44 13.87
N ALA A 19 2.88 -3.56 13.02
CA ALA A 19 2.37 -2.20 12.83
C ALA A 19 0.91 -2.20 12.33
N SER A 20 0.54 -3.12 11.44
CA SER A 20 -0.83 -3.21 10.93
C SER A 20 -1.85 -3.59 12.01
N VAL A 21 -1.46 -4.44 12.97
CA VAL A 21 -2.31 -4.79 14.13
C VAL A 21 -2.59 -3.54 14.97
N ASP A 22 -1.56 -2.77 15.32
CA ASP A 22 -1.71 -1.53 16.10
C ASP A 22 -2.62 -0.51 15.40
N VAL A 23 -2.54 -0.40 14.06
CA VAL A 23 -3.42 0.47 13.27
C VAL A 23 -4.86 -0.04 13.30
N LEU A 24 -5.10 -1.34 13.07
CA LEU A 24 -6.43 -1.93 13.06
C LEU A 24 -7.12 -1.82 14.43
N GLU A 25 -6.38 -2.04 15.53
CA GLU A 25 -6.91 -1.87 16.89
C GLU A 25 -7.34 -0.42 17.15
N ARG A 26 -6.52 0.56 16.77
CA ARG A 26 -6.89 1.98 16.88
C ARG A 26 -8.12 2.32 16.05
N VAL A 27 -8.19 1.83 14.81
CA VAL A 27 -9.34 2.04 13.92
C VAL A 27 -10.62 1.44 14.52
N ALA A 28 -10.56 0.22 15.08
CA ALA A 28 -11.70 -0.41 15.73
C ALA A 28 -12.19 0.37 16.97
N GLN A 29 -11.26 0.79 17.84
CA GLN A 29 -11.57 1.61 19.02
C GLN A 29 -12.19 2.95 18.61
N GLU A 30 -11.63 3.61 17.63
CA GLU A 30 -12.08 4.91 17.14
C GLU A 30 -13.45 4.81 16.44
N ALA A 31 -13.71 3.73 15.67
CA ALA A 31 -15.00 3.46 15.08
C ALA A 31 -16.07 3.27 16.17
N ALA A 32 -15.78 2.44 17.19
CA ALA A 32 -16.68 2.21 18.30
C ALA A 32 -16.98 3.49 19.07
N ALA A 33 -15.97 4.32 19.34
CA ALA A 33 -16.12 5.58 20.08
C ALA A 33 -16.86 6.67 19.29
N SER A 34 -16.78 6.66 17.96
CA SER A 34 -17.36 7.70 17.10
C SER A 34 -18.87 7.57 16.90
N GLY A 35 -19.47 6.44 17.27
CA GLY A 35 -20.87 6.12 16.98
C GLY A 35 -21.18 5.99 15.48
N VAL A 36 -20.15 5.93 14.61
CA VAL A 36 -20.28 5.69 13.18
C VAL A 36 -20.04 4.22 12.90
N LYS A 37 -20.87 3.60 12.09
CA LYS A 37 -20.63 2.27 11.53
C LYS A 37 -20.12 2.43 10.10
N PRO A 38 -18.79 2.43 9.87
CA PRO A 38 -18.28 2.61 8.52
C PRO A 38 -18.75 1.49 7.59
N GLY A 39 -19.11 1.84 6.36
CA GLY A 39 -19.49 0.88 5.31
C GLY A 39 -18.43 0.80 4.24
N LEU A 40 -17.95 -0.41 3.94
CA LEU A 40 -16.98 -0.69 2.89
C LEU A 40 -17.58 -1.64 1.85
N ALA A 41 -17.63 -1.20 0.60
CA ALA A 41 -17.95 -2.06 -0.54
C ALA A 41 -16.65 -2.45 -1.26
N VAL A 42 -16.45 -3.76 -1.46
CA VAL A 42 -15.32 -4.31 -2.21
C VAL A 42 -15.86 -4.99 -3.46
N VAL A 43 -15.43 -4.54 -4.62
CA VAL A 43 -15.83 -5.09 -5.93
C VAL A 43 -14.68 -5.87 -6.52
N LEU A 44 -14.91 -7.15 -6.83
CA LEU A 44 -13.97 -8.04 -7.50
C LEU A 44 -14.58 -8.46 -8.85
N VAL A 45 -13.82 -8.32 -9.93
CA VAL A 45 -14.25 -8.78 -11.27
C VAL A 45 -13.33 -9.90 -11.72
N GLY A 46 -13.90 -11.06 -12.00
CA GLY A 46 -13.16 -12.26 -12.38
C GLY A 46 -12.69 -13.10 -11.18
N SER A 47 -11.84 -14.07 -11.45
CA SER A 47 -11.45 -15.11 -10.49
C SER A 47 -9.94 -15.22 -10.26
N ASP A 48 -9.20 -14.10 -10.40
CA ASP A 48 -7.77 -14.11 -10.12
C ASP A 48 -7.49 -14.55 -8.67
N PRO A 49 -6.74 -15.65 -8.45
CA PRO A 49 -6.54 -16.21 -7.11
C PRO A 49 -5.83 -15.24 -6.13
N ALA A 50 -4.93 -14.40 -6.63
CA ALA A 50 -4.25 -13.42 -5.78
C ALA A 50 -5.22 -12.34 -5.31
N SER A 51 -6.06 -11.82 -6.20
CA SER A 51 -7.11 -10.84 -5.89
C SER A 51 -8.12 -11.39 -4.88
N GLN A 52 -8.54 -12.67 -5.03
CA GLN A 52 -9.45 -13.32 -4.08
C GLN A 52 -8.87 -13.38 -2.65
N VAL A 53 -7.59 -13.71 -2.50
CA VAL A 53 -6.91 -13.74 -1.20
C VAL A 53 -6.89 -12.35 -0.56
N TYR A 54 -6.59 -11.32 -1.35
CA TYR A 54 -6.59 -9.93 -0.87
C TYR A 54 -7.98 -9.46 -0.45
N VAL A 55 -8.99 -9.69 -1.27
CA VAL A 55 -10.39 -9.33 -0.98
C VAL A 55 -10.88 -10.02 0.30
N LYS A 56 -10.62 -11.31 0.46
CA LYS A 56 -10.95 -12.04 1.68
C LYS A 56 -10.27 -11.45 2.92
N SER A 57 -9.02 -11.03 2.81
CA SER A 57 -8.27 -10.41 3.90
C SER A 57 -8.82 -9.04 4.27
N LYS A 58 -9.24 -8.24 3.26
CA LYS A 58 -9.89 -6.93 3.45
C LYS A 58 -11.24 -7.08 4.17
N GLY A 59 -12.07 -8.05 3.74
CA GLY A 59 -13.34 -8.36 4.40
C GLY A 59 -13.17 -8.77 5.87
N LYS A 60 -12.20 -9.63 6.17
CA LYS A 60 -11.87 -10.00 7.55
C LYS A 60 -11.46 -8.79 8.39
N ALA A 61 -10.60 -7.93 7.86
CA ALA A 61 -10.17 -6.71 8.55
C ALA A 61 -11.34 -5.76 8.81
N ALA A 62 -12.23 -5.57 7.83
CA ALA A 62 -13.42 -4.76 7.99
C ALA A 62 -14.34 -5.29 9.12
N HIS A 63 -14.59 -6.60 9.15
CA HIS A 63 -15.36 -7.22 10.22
C HIS A 63 -14.70 -7.07 11.59
N SER A 64 -13.37 -7.26 11.69
CA SER A 64 -12.65 -7.10 12.95
C SER A 64 -12.66 -5.67 13.48
N CYS A 65 -12.80 -4.67 12.59
CA CYS A 65 -12.99 -3.27 12.95
C CYS A 65 -14.46 -2.88 13.22
N GLY A 66 -15.41 -3.82 13.17
CA GLY A 66 -16.83 -3.57 13.40
C GLY A 66 -17.54 -2.88 12.21
N PHE A 67 -16.96 -2.88 11.02
CA PHE A 67 -17.50 -2.23 9.85
C PHE A 67 -18.65 -3.02 9.21
N HIS A 68 -19.55 -2.33 8.55
CA HIS A 68 -20.44 -2.93 7.55
C HIS A 68 -19.61 -3.20 6.28
N SER A 69 -19.48 -4.48 5.91
CA SER A 69 -18.67 -4.87 4.75
C SER A 69 -19.53 -5.62 3.73
N VAL A 70 -19.56 -5.12 2.51
CA VAL A 70 -20.27 -5.75 1.38
C VAL A 70 -19.26 -6.12 0.31
N GLN A 71 -19.33 -7.36 -0.19
CA GLN A 71 -18.49 -7.85 -1.28
C GLN A 71 -19.35 -8.12 -2.51
N HIS A 72 -18.92 -7.64 -3.65
CA HIS A 72 -19.52 -7.88 -4.96
C HIS A 72 -18.53 -8.67 -5.81
N ASP A 73 -18.83 -9.96 -6.02
CA ASP A 73 -18.06 -10.83 -6.91
C ASP A 73 -18.76 -10.88 -8.27
N LEU A 74 -18.13 -10.27 -9.26
CA LEU A 74 -18.65 -10.18 -10.62
C LEU A 74 -17.89 -11.15 -11.54
N PRO A 75 -18.56 -11.79 -12.51
CA PRO A 75 -17.90 -12.68 -13.45
C PRO A 75 -16.91 -11.92 -14.35
N ALA A 76 -15.91 -12.62 -14.90
CA ALA A 76 -14.93 -12.02 -15.81
C ALA A 76 -15.55 -11.48 -17.11
N THR A 77 -16.79 -11.89 -17.42
CA THR A 77 -17.58 -11.44 -18.58
C THR A 77 -18.33 -10.14 -18.33
N THR A 78 -18.25 -9.58 -17.11
CA THR A 78 -18.90 -8.31 -16.75
C THR A 78 -18.40 -7.19 -17.66
N SER A 79 -19.34 -6.47 -18.27
CA SER A 79 -19.03 -5.33 -19.11
C SER A 79 -18.61 -4.09 -18.30
N GLU A 80 -17.89 -3.18 -18.92
CA GLU A 80 -17.54 -1.88 -18.30
C GLU A 80 -18.81 -1.11 -17.88
N ALA A 81 -19.87 -1.15 -18.68
CA ALA A 81 -21.10 -0.44 -18.38
C ALA A 81 -21.80 -1.00 -17.12
N GLU A 82 -21.85 -2.32 -16.96
CA GLU A 82 -22.40 -2.97 -15.76
C GLU A 82 -21.59 -2.63 -14.51
N LEU A 83 -20.25 -2.69 -14.59
CA LEU A 83 -19.36 -2.32 -13.48
C LEU A 83 -19.53 -0.85 -13.09
N ILE A 84 -19.59 0.06 -14.05
CA ILE A 84 -19.84 1.49 -13.81
C ILE A 84 -21.23 1.69 -13.20
N GLY A 85 -22.24 0.95 -13.64
CA GLY A 85 -23.58 0.98 -13.07
C GLY A 85 -23.58 0.59 -11.59
N LEU A 86 -22.88 -0.48 -11.23
CA LEU A 86 -22.71 -0.90 -9.83
C LEU A 86 -21.99 0.19 -9.00
N VAL A 87 -20.89 0.74 -9.52
CA VAL A 87 -20.17 1.81 -8.80
C VAL A 87 -21.06 3.02 -8.55
N ARG A 88 -21.88 3.43 -9.52
CA ARG A 88 -22.84 4.53 -9.34
C ARG A 88 -23.90 4.22 -8.26
N THR A 89 -24.38 2.99 -8.21
CA THR A 89 -25.31 2.53 -7.15
C THR A 89 -24.65 2.63 -5.78
N LEU A 90 -23.40 2.17 -5.65
CA LEU A 90 -22.62 2.25 -4.41
C LEU A 90 -22.29 3.70 -4.00
N ASN A 91 -22.06 4.59 -4.99
CA ASN A 91 -21.90 6.02 -4.71
C ASN A 91 -23.17 6.63 -4.09
N ALA A 92 -24.34 6.21 -4.53
CA ALA A 92 -25.62 6.72 -4.03
C ALA A 92 -26.05 6.09 -2.70
N ASP A 93 -25.45 4.97 -2.29
CA ASP A 93 -25.79 4.28 -1.06
C ASP A 93 -25.23 5.02 0.18
N PRO A 94 -26.07 5.58 1.07
CA PRO A 94 -25.61 6.26 2.27
C PRO A 94 -25.00 5.31 3.32
N ALA A 95 -25.22 4.01 3.23
CA ALA A 95 -24.62 3.01 4.11
C ALA A 95 -23.17 2.66 3.71
N ILE A 96 -22.76 3.04 2.50
CA ILE A 96 -21.41 2.81 1.96
C ILE A 96 -20.60 4.10 2.01
N HIS A 97 -19.51 4.09 2.76
CA HIS A 97 -18.60 5.22 2.94
C HIS A 97 -17.28 5.04 2.20
N GLY A 98 -16.94 3.80 1.85
CA GLY A 98 -15.76 3.48 1.06
C GLY A 98 -16.07 2.46 -0.03
N ILE A 99 -15.56 2.71 -1.23
CA ILE A 99 -15.67 1.81 -2.39
C ILE A 99 -14.26 1.44 -2.83
N LEU A 100 -14.01 0.14 -2.96
CA LEU A 100 -12.78 -0.41 -3.49
C LEU A 100 -13.09 -1.29 -4.68
N VAL A 101 -12.53 -0.95 -5.84
CA VAL A 101 -12.53 -1.82 -7.02
C VAL A 101 -11.18 -2.52 -7.11
N GLN A 102 -11.16 -3.83 -6.91
CA GLN A 102 -9.92 -4.61 -6.86
C GLN A 102 -9.26 -4.67 -8.25
N LEU A 103 -8.04 -4.18 -8.32
CA LEU A 103 -7.20 -4.29 -9.53
C LEU A 103 -6.38 -5.59 -9.50
N PRO A 104 -5.99 -6.13 -10.68
CA PRO A 104 -6.32 -5.64 -12.03
C PRO A 104 -7.74 -6.01 -12.45
N LEU A 105 -8.32 -5.22 -13.35
CA LEU A 105 -9.58 -5.53 -14.01
C LEU A 105 -9.34 -6.39 -15.26
N PRO A 106 -10.32 -7.18 -15.74
CA PRO A 106 -10.23 -7.91 -16.99
C PRO A 106 -9.91 -7.02 -18.19
N SER A 107 -9.26 -7.61 -19.19
CA SER A 107 -9.01 -6.94 -20.48
C SER A 107 -10.33 -6.47 -21.11
N GLY A 108 -10.35 -5.22 -21.61
CA GLY A 108 -11.56 -4.60 -22.19
C GLY A 108 -12.30 -3.66 -21.24
N ILE A 109 -11.93 -3.59 -19.97
CA ILE A 109 -12.45 -2.58 -19.02
C ILE A 109 -11.38 -1.51 -18.79
N ASP A 110 -11.71 -0.25 -19.02
CA ASP A 110 -10.84 0.87 -18.71
C ASP A 110 -10.83 1.14 -17.20
N SER A 111 -9.77 0.67 -16.54
CA SER A 111 -9.59 0.83 -15.10
C SER A 111 -9.58 2.31 -14.67
N ALA A 112 -9.06 3.21 -15.48
CA ALA A 112 -9.01 4.64 -15.15
C ALA A 112 -10.43 5.22 -15.12
N LYS A 113 -11.25 4.88 -16.09
CA LYS A 113 -12.65 5.31 -16.16
C LYS A 113 -13.47 4.77 -14.99
N VAL A 114 -13.29 3.49 -14.63
CA VAL A 114 -13.97 2.89 -13.47
C VAL A 114 -13.56 3.58 -12.18
N LEU A 115 -12.25 3.77 -11.93
CA LEU A 115 -11.76 4.44 -10.73
C LEU A 115 -12.23 5.90 -10.63
N GLN A 116 -12.33 6.62 -11.76
CA GLN A 116 -12.88 7.98 -11.81
C GLN A 116 -14.41 8.04 -11.63
N THR A 117 -15.10 6.92 -11.73
CA THR A 117 -16.54 6.85 -11.44
C THR A 117 -16.82 6.76 -9.93
N VAL A 118 -15.86 6.28 -9.14
CA VAL A 118 -15.99 6.30 -7.68
C VAL A 118 -16.03 7.75 -7.21
N ALA A 119 -16.97 8.08 -6.32
CA ALA A 119 -17.05 9.42 -5.73
C ALA A 119 -15.76 9.70 -4.92
N PRO A 120 -15.10 10.86 -5.10
CA PRO A 120 -13.82 11.16 -4.45
C PRO A 120 -13.83 10.96 -2.93
N GLU A 121 -14.94 11.27 -2.29
CA GLU A 121 -15.14 11.10 -0.84
C GLU A 121 -15.33 9.64 -0.42
N LYS A 122 -15.57 8.72 -1.37
CA LYS A 122 -15.70 7.27 -1.14
C LYS A 122 -14.52 6.48 -1.75
N ASP A 123 -13.57 7.15 -2.39
CA ASP A 123 -12.37 6.54 -2.98
C ASP A 123 -11.33 6.20 -1.89
N VAL A 124 -11.59 5.14 -1.15
CA VAL A 124 -10.75 4.75 0.00
C VAL A 124 -9.39 4.15 -0.37
N ASP A 125 -9.18 3.81 -1.65
CA ASP A 125 -7.85 3.47 -2.19
C ASP A 125 -7.02 4.73 -2.51
N GLY A 126 -7.65 5.92 -2.65
CA GLY A 126 -6.98 7.19 -2.89
C GLY A 126 -6.46 7.39 -4.32
N PHE A 127 -7.08 6.73 -5.31
CA PHE A 127 -6.62 6.78 -6.71
C PHE A 127 -7.37 7.78 -7.58
N HIS A 128 -8.47 8.34 -7.09
CA HIS A 128 -9.24 9.33 -7.81
C HIS A 128 -8.42 10.61 -8.02
N PRO A 129 -8.46 11.24 -9.22
CA PRO A 129 -7.67 12.44 -9.53
C PRO A 129 -7.84 13.59 -8.53
N VAL A 130 -9.01 13.73 -7.92
CA VAL A 130 -9.26 14.73 -6.86
C VAL A 130 -8.38 14.46 -5.63
N ASN A 131 -8.36 13.21 -5.12
CA ASN A 131 -7.52 12.83 -3.99
C ASN A 131 -6.03 12.95 -4.31
N VAL A 132 -5.63 12.55 -5.54
CA VAL A 132 -4.26 12.73 -6.03
C VAL A 132 -3.89 14.21 -6.10
N GLY A 133 -4.79 15.07 -6.56
CA GLY A 133 -4.58 16.53 -6.61
C GLY A 133 -4.47 17.16 -5.22
N LEU A 134 -5.32 16.75 -4.28
CA LEU A 134 -5.27 17.20 -2.89
C LEU A 134 -3.94 16.79 -2.23
N LEU A 135 -3.50 15.55 -2.43
CA LEU A 135 -2.20 15.08 -1.93
C LEU A 135 -1.06 15.88 -2.53
N ALA A 136 -1.06 16.09 -3.84
CA ALA A 136 0.00 16.80 -4.56
C ALA A 136 0.08 18.30 -4.21
N SER A 137 -1.04 18.92 -3.85
CA SER A 137 -1.11 20.32 -3.41
C SER A 137 -0.82 20.53 -1.91
N GLY A 138 -0.55 19.43 -1.17
CA GLY A 138 -0.27 19.50 0.27
C GLY A 138 -1.52 19.53 1.16
N ALA A 139 -2.73 19.43 0.59
CA ALA A 139 -3.99 19.37 1.33
C ALA A 139 -4.29 17.94 1.84
N ILE A 140 -3.31 17.31 2.50
CA ILE A 140 -3.31 15.89 2.89
C ILE A 140 -4.47 15.56 3.83
N GLU A 141 -4.81 16.49 4.73
CA GLU A 141 -5.96 16.34 5.66
C GLU A 141 -7.32 16.34 4.96
N ARG A 142 -7.39 16.67 3.69
CA ARG A 142 -8.61 16.62 2.88
C ARG A 142 -8.62 15.41 1.93
N ALA A 143 -7.46 14.81 1.69
CA ALA A 143 -7.30 13.70 0.77
C ALA A 143 -7.58 12.34 1.45
N LEU A 144 -8.16 11.41 0.72
CA LEU A 144 -8.00 9.99 1.01
C LEU A 144 -6.70 9.54 0.35
N VAL A 145 -5.67 9.33 1.18
CA VAL A 145 -4.31 9.05 0.71
C VAL A 145 -4.21 7.60 0.24
N PRO A 146 -3.51 7.29 -0.87
CA PRO A 146 -3.31 5.91 -1.31
C PRO A 146 -2.77 5.01 -0.19
N CYS A 147 -3.45 3.86 0.03
CA CYS A 147 -3.24 3.02 1.20
C CYS A 147 -1.81 2.50 1.34
N THR A 148 -1.21 2.03 0.25
CA THR A 148 0.16 1.48 0.28
C THR A 148 1.20 2.55 0.62
N PRO A 149 1.22 3.73 -0.03
CA PRO A 149 2.09 4.84 0.36
C PRO A 149 1.87 5.32 1.80
N ALA A 150 0.63 5.45 2.24
CA ALA A 150 0.31 5.85 3.60
C ALA A 150 0.87 4.85 4.63
N GLY A 151 0.69 3.55 4.38
CA GLY A 151 1.26 2.50 5.22
C GLY A 151 2.79 2.48 5.20
N ALA A 152 3.41 2.65 4.04
CA ALA A 152 4.86 2.75 3.91
C ALA A 152 5.40 3.97 4.69
N MET A 153 4.70 5.10 4.64
CA MET A 153 5.10 6.31 5.38
C MET A 153 5.07 6.09 6.89
N LEU A 154 4.04 5.44 7.43
CA LEU A 154 3.99 5.09 8.86
C LEU A 154 5.18 4.19 9.27
N LEU A 155 5.59 3.26 8.43
CA LEU A 155 6.75 2.41 8.69
C LEU A 155 8.06 3.20 8.66
N ILE A 156 8.21 4.15 7.71
CA ILE A 156 9.36 5.07 7.64
C ILE A 156 9.45 5.93 8.91
N GLU A 157 8.34 6.57 9.30
CA GLU A 157 8.29 7.43 10.48
C GLU A 157 8.65 6.66 11.76
N ALA A 158 8.10 5.46 11.92
CA ALA A 158 8.39 4.62 13.08
C ALA A 158 9.85 4.16 13.13
N ALA A 159 10.43 3.79 11.96
CA ALA A 159 11.82 3.38 11.86
C ALA A 159 12.76 4.57 12.09
N ALA A 160 12.47 5.73 11.50
CA ALA A 160 13.26 6.95 11.69
C ALA A 160 13.28 7.38 13.17
N LYS A 161 12.10 7.38 13.81
CA LYS A 161 11.98 7.67 15.25
C LYS A 161 12.80 6.71 16.11
N TYR A 162 12.74 5.42 15.84
CA TYR A 162 13.52 4.42 16.59
C TYR A 162 15.03 4.63 16.41
N LEU A 163 15.48 4.95 15.19
CA LEU A 163 16.87 5.20 14.85
C LEU A 163 17.32 6.64 15.17
N GLN A 164 16.47 7.45 15.78
CA GLN A 164 16.71 8.86 16.10
C GLN A 164 17.17 9.69 14.88
N ARG A 165 16.49 9.48 13.74
CA ARG A 165 16.76 10.18 12.49
C ARG A 165 15.64 11.14 12.15
N ASP A 166 16.01 12.33 11.67
CA ASP A 166 15.05 13.26 11.08
C ASP A 166 14.79 12.88 9.61
N LEU A 167 13.57 13.07 9.18
CA LEU A 167 13.19 12.95 7.77
C LEU A 167 13.43 14.25 7.02
N ALA A 168 13.44 15.38 7.72
CA ALA A 168 13.72 16.68 7.13
C ALA A 168 15.16 16.73 6.61
N GLY A 169 15.30 17.10 5.33
CA GLY A 169 16.59 17.15 4.64
C GLY A 169 17.14 15.80 4.19
N ALA A 170 16.51 14.67 4.56
CA ALA A 170 16.95 13.34 4.11
C ALA A 170 16.81 13.19 2.59
N GLU A 171 17.79 12.57 1.92
CA GLU A 171 17.67 12.18 0.52
C GLU A 171 16.79 10.92 0.40
N ALA A 172 15.59 11.10 -0.17
CA ALA A 172 14.67 10.00 -0.44
C ALA A 172 14.67 9.66 -1.93
N VAL A 173 14.97 8.41 -2.26
CA VAL A 173 14.89 7.91 -3.64
C VAL A 173 13.79 6.88 -3.74
N ILE A 174 12.83 7.13 -4.64
CA ILE A 174 11.76 6.19 -4.97
C ILE A 174 12.10 5.56 -6.32
N VAL A 175 12.35 4.25 -6.32
CA VAL A 175 12.53 3.47 -7.55
C VAL A 175 11.18 2.92 -7.98
N GLY A 176 10.53 3.64 -8.90
CA GLY A 176 9.17 3.39 -9.38
C GLY A 176 8.37 4.69 -9.49
N ARG A 177 7.49 4.78 -10.51
CA ARG A 177 6.71 6.00 -10.78
C ARG A 177 5.23 5.72 -11.06
N SER A 178 4.70 4.65 -10.48
CA SER A 178 3.28 4.33 -10.62
C SER A 178 2.40 5.40 -9.97
N ASN A 179 1.17 5.55 -10.49
CA ASN A 179 0.19 6.46 -9.90
C ASN A 179 -0.30 5.97 -8.53
N ILE A 180 -0.18 4.66 -8.27
CA ILE A 180 -0.71 4.03 -7.05
C ILE A 180 0.32 3.96 -5.91
N VAL A 181 1.63 4.06 -6.21
CA VAL A 181 2.70 3.98 -5.19
C VAL A 181 3.76 5.06 -5.36
N GLY A 182 4.51 5.06 -6.47
CA GLY A 182 5.73 5.88 -6.58
C GLY A 182 5.47 7.37 -6.50
N LYS A 183 4.50 7.90 -7.25
CA LYS A 183 4.16 9.31 -7.22
C LYS A 183 3.58 9.76 -5.88
N PRO A 184 2.55 9.08 -5.30
CA PRO A 184 2.02 9.48 -4.00
C PRO A 184 3.06 9.34 -2.87
N MET A 185 3.95 8.34 -2.92
CA MET A 185 5.04 8.22 -1.95
C MET A 185 5.97 9.44 -1.96
N ALA A 186 6.27 9.95 -3.16
CA ALA A 186 7.08 11.16 -3.32
C ALA A 186 6.43 12.38 -2.66
N GLN A 187 5.11 12.55 -2.82
CA GLN A 187 4.38 13.65 -2.19
C GLN A 187 4.38 13.55 -0.66
N LEU A 188 4.21 12.33 -0.13
CA LEU A 188 4.24 12.11 1.32
C LEU A 188 5.62 12.40 1.93
N LEU A 189 6.69 11.98 1.28
CA LEU A 189 8.06 12.27 1.71
C LEU A 189 8.39 13.76 1.60
N LEU A 190 7.95 14.42 0.51
CA LEU A 190 8.10 15.86 0.35
C LEU A 190 7.37 16.62 1.47
N ALA A 191 6.18 16.18 1.86
CA ALA A 191 5.44 16.78 2.98
C ALA A 191 6.14 16.62 4.34
N LYS A 192 7.12 15.72 4.44
CA LYS A 192 8.02 15.57 5.61
C LYS A 192 9.35 16.30 5.43
N ASN A 193 9.42 17.22 4.47
CA ASN A 193 10.62 18.01 4.15
C ASN A 193 11.83 17.18 3.67
N ALA A 194 11.62 15.96 3.16
CA ALA A 194 12.68 15.22 2.52
C ALA A 194 12.99 15.77 1.11
N THR A 195 14.23 15.61 0.66
CA THR A 195 14.63 15.88 -0.73
C THR A 195 14.33 14.63 -1.55
N VAL A 196 13.42 14.72 -2.52
CA VAL A 196 12.86 13.54 -3.19
C VAL A 196 13.34 13.40 -4.63
N THR A 197 13.82 12.21 -4.97
CA THR A 197 14.12 11.80 -6.35
C THR A 197 13.23 10.62 -6.76
N ILE A 198 12.50 10.75 -7.86
CA ILE A 198 11.78 9.62 -8.49
C ILE A 198 12.65 9.05 -9.60
N ALA A 199 13.05 7.79 -9.46
CA ALA A 199 13.83 7.04 -10.43
C ALA A 199 12.98 5.94 -11.10
N HIS A 200 13.33 5.57 -12.34
CA HIS A 200 12.54 4.64 -13.14
C HIS A 200 13.39 3.93 -14.21
N SER A 201 12.82 3.05 -15.00
CA SER A 201 13.50 2.24 -16.01
C SER A 201 14.27 3.03 -17.10
N ARG A 202 14.03 4.34 -17.21
CA ARG A 202 14.77 5.22 -18.13
C ARG A 202 15.75 6.15 -17.40
N THR A 203 15.93 5.99 -16.10
CA THR A 203 16.92 6.74 -15.33
C THR A 203 18.32 6.25 -15.72
N ARG A 204 19.22 7.19 -16.03
CA ARG A 204 20.62 6.86 -16.29
C ARG A 204 21.27 6.44 -14.97
N ASP A 205 22.09 5.41 -15.03
CA ASP A 205 22.80 4.85 -13.88
C ASP A 205 21.91 4.73 -12.62
N LEU A 206 20.85 3.95 -12.77
CA LEU A 206 19.86 3.75 -11.70
C LEU A 206 20.50 3.27 -10.38
N PRO A 207 21.51 2.38 -10.38
CA PRO A 207 22.24 2.02 -9.17
C PRO A 207 22.89 3.20 -8.47
N ALA A 208 23.57 4.09 -9.20
CA ALA A 208 24.20 5.28 -8.60
C ALA A 208 23.17 6.25 -8.00
N VAL A 209 22.00 6.42 -8.65
CA VAL A 209 20.91 7.22 -8.10
C VAL A 209 20.37 6.59 -6.82
N ALA A 210 20.10 5.28 -6.80
CA ALA A 210 19.59 4.57 -5.63
C ALA A 210 20.58 4.65 -4.44
N ARG A 211 21.88 4.57 -4.70
CA ARG A 211 22.94 4.59 -3.69
C ARG A 211 23.08 5.93 -2.93
N ARG A 212 22.42 6.97 -3.38
CA ARG A 212 22.40 8.27 -2.68
C ARG A 212 21.39 8.29 -1.52
N ALA A 213 20.44 7.37 -1.51
CA ALA A 213 19.27 7.43 -0.66
C ALA A 213 19.56 7.17 0.82
N ASP A 214 19.20 8.12 1.68
CA ASP A 214 18.99 7.88 3.13
C ASP A 214 17.73 7.05 3.35
N ILE A 215 16.72 7.26 2.49
CA ILE A 215 15.46 6.51 2.45
C ILE A 215 15.26 5.99 1.03
N LEU A 216 15.35 4.67 0.86
CA LEU A 216 15.15 4.00 -0.42
C LEU A 216 13.78 3.30 -0.43
N VAL A 217 12.91 3.69 -1.37
CA VAL A 217 11.61 3.04 -1.58
C VAL A 217 11.66 2.28 -2.90
N ALA A 218 11.50 0.96 -2.83
CA ALA A 218 11.46 0.06 -3.99
C ALA A 218 10.02 -0.25 -4.37
N ALA A 219 9.59 0.12 -5.59
CA ALA A 219 8.23 -0.07 -6.09
C ALA A 219 8.22 -0.28 -7.61
N VAL A 220 8.98 -1.28 -8.08
CA VAL A 220 9.18 -1.57 -9.52
C VAL A 220 8.46 -2.82 -9.99
N GLY A 221 8.06 -3.71 -9.08
CA GLY A 221 7.42 -4.99 -9.40
C GLY A 221 8.37 -5.95 -10.12
N ARG A 222 9.67 -5.95 -9.77
CA ARG A 222 10.69 -6.84 -10.30
C ARG A 222 11.42 -7.55 -9.17
N PRO A 223 11.36 -8.89 -9.11
CA PRO A 223 11.92 -9.65 -8.01
C PRO A 223 13.41 -9.40 -7.84
N GLU A 224 13.81 -8.99 -6.63
CA GLU A 224 15.18 -8.82 -6.18
C GLU A 224 16.07 -7.99 -7.12
N MET A 225 15.47 -7.02 -7.85
CA MET A 225 16.20 -6.18 -8.80
C MET A 225 17.18 -5.24 -8.10
N ILE A 226 16.83 -4.72 -6.93
CA ILE A 226 17.66 -3.82 -6.16
C ILE A 226 18.60 -4.66 -5.29
N ARG A 227 19.90 -4.60 -5.63
CA ARG A 227 20.95 -5.37 -4.98
C ARG A 227 21.57 -4.61 -3.80
N GLY A 228 22.34 -5.28 -2.96
CA GLY A 228 22.97 -4.67 -1.80
C GLY A 228 23.92 -3.52 -2.16
N ASP A 229 24.60 -3.60 -3.29
CA ASP A 229 25.49 -2.55 -3.80
C ASP A 229 24.78 -1.30 -4.34
N TRP A 230 23.44 -1.32 -4.47
CA TRP A 230 22.60 -0.15 -4.79
C TRP A 230 22.18 0.62 -3.54
N ILE A 231 22.40 0.05 -2.37
CA ILE A 231 21.91 0.60 -1.10
C ILE A 231 23.04 1.40 -0.44
N LYS A 232 22.74 2.65 -0.06
CA LYS A 232 23.65 3.44 0.79
C LYS A 232 23.82 2.74 2.14
N PRO A 233 25.06 2.61 2.67
CA PRO A 233 25.24 2.13 4.03
C PRO A 233 24.35 2.88 5.02
N ASP A 234 23.71 2.13 5.90
CA ASP A 234 22.78 2.64 6.91
C ASP A 234 21.49 3.29 6.38
N ALA A 235 21.10 3.10 5.11
CA ALA A 235 19.83 3.57 4.60
C ALA A 235 18.62 2.88 5.28
N LEU A 236 17.49 3.59 5.32
CA LEU A 236 16.16 2.99 5.53
C LEU A 236 15.65 2.46 4.20
N VAL A 237 15.29 1.17 4.14
CA VAL A 237 14.82 0.53 2.91
C VAL A 237 13.37 0.08 3.08
N ILE A 238 12.51 0.57 2.21
CA ILE A 238 11.10 0.20 2.15
C ILE A 238 10.83 -0.55 0.86
N ASP A 239 10.66 -1.84 0.97
CA ASP A 239 10.33 -2.71 -0.15
C ASP A 239 8.80 -2.86 -0.26
N VAL A 240 8.23 -2.26 -1.30
CA VAL A 240 6.80 -2.32 -1.62
C VAL A 240 6.50 -3.48 -2.57
N GLY A 241 7.53 -4.03 -3.19
CA GLY A 241 7.40 -5.11 -4.17
C GLY A 241 6.77 -6.36 -3.58
N ILE A 242 5.86 -6.98 -4.33
CA ILE A 242 5.31 -8.31 -4.01
C ILE A 242 5.38 -9.13 -5.28
N ASN A 243 6.39 -9.97 -5.38
CA ASN A 243 6.65 -10.80 -6.55
C ASN A 243 6.52 -12.27 -6.19
N ARG A 244 5.83 -13.04 -7.00
CA ARG A 244 5.71 -14.48 -6.85
C ARG A 244 6.76 -15.16 -7.74
N VAL A 245 7.69 -15.88 -7.14
CA VAL A 245 8.76 -16.60 -7.84
C VAL A 245 8.68 -18.09 -7.54
N PRO A 246 9.26 -18.97 -8.36
CA PRO A 246 9.37 -20.38 -8.05
C PRO A 246 10.00 -20.61 -6.68
N GLY A 247 9.45 -21.54 -5.90
CA GLY A 247 9.96 -22.02 -4.64
C GLY A 247 10.47 -23.46 -4.77
N GLU A 248 11.08 -23.96 -3.73
CA GLU A 248 11.60 -25.33 -3.71
C GLU A 248 10.47 -26.35 -3.41
N GLY A 249 10.45 -27.46 -4.16
CA GLY A 249 9.55 -28.60 -3.96
C GLY A 249 8.16 -28.40 -4.56
N LEU A 250 7.28 -29.37 -4.28
CA LEU A 250 5.90 -29.40 -4.76
C LEU A 250 4.92 -29.17 -3.60
N THR A 251 3.74 -28.65 -3.93
CA THR A 251 2.60 -28.58 -3.01
C THR A 251 2.01 -29.98 -2.79
N ALA A 252 1.10 -30.14 -1.84
CA ALA A 252 0.37 -31.39 -1.62
C ALA A 252 -0.43 -31.84 -2.85
N SER A 253 -0.78 -30.91 -3.75
CA SER A 253 -1.46 -31.17 -5.03
C SER A 253 -0.51 -31.42 -6.21
N GLY A 254 0.81 -31.56 -5.97
CA GLY A 254 1.81 -31.83 -7.01
C GLY A 254 2.21 -30.61 -7.86
N GLN A 255 1.73 -29.40 -7.54
CA GLN A 255 2.09 -28.19 -8.26
C GLN A 255 3.42 -27.61 -7.72
N PRO A 256 4.24 -26.93 -8.55
CA PRO A 256 5.43 -26.25 -8.07
C PRO A 256 5.08 -25.24 -6.96
N LYS A 257 5.81 -25.30 -5.87
CA LYS A 257 5.70 -24.28 -4.81
C LYS A 257 6.15 -22.93 -5.34
N THR A 258 5.58 -21.88 -4.79
CA THR A 258 6.03 -20.51 -5.03
C THR A 258 6.33 -19.81 -3.72
N ARG A 259 7.25 -18.85 -3.75
CA ARG A 259 7.55 -17.97 -2.62
C ARG A 259 7.33 -16.51 -3.01
N LEU A 260 7.01 -15.69 -2.04
CA LEU A 260 6.93 -14.23 -2.22
C LEU A 260 8.29 -13.61 -1.92
N VAL A 261 8.70 -12.70 -2.79
CA VAL A 261 9.89 -11.87 -2.62
C VAL A 261 9.57 -10.42 -2.96
N GLY A 262 10.38 -9.51 -2.44
CA GLY A 262 10.28 -8.10 -2.78
C GLY A 262 11.02 -7.71 -4.05
N ASP A 263 11.13 -6.41 -4.26
CA ASP A 263 11.95 -5.80 -5.31
C ASP A 263 13.41 -5.68 -4.89
N VAL A 264 13.70 -5.83 -3.59
CA VAL A 264 15.04 -5.76 -3.00
C VAL A 264 15.56 -7.16 -2.70
N ALA A 265 16.81 -7.42 -3.00
CA ALA A 265 17.54 -8.63 -2.60
C ALA A 265 17.77 -8.59 -1.07
N LEU A 266 16.80 -9.07 -0.31
CA LEU A 266 16.72 -8.93 1.15
C LEU A 266 18.02 -9.36 1.84
N ASN A 267 18.54 -10.54 1.49
CA ASN A 267 19.73 -11.08 2.15
C ASN A 267 20.97 -10.18 2.01
N GLU A 268 21.13 -9.49 0.88
CA GLU A 268 22.21 -8.54 0.64
C GLU A 268 21.94 -7.21 1.38
N ALA A 269 20.70 -6.75 1.33
CA ALA A 269 20.27 -5.51 1.99
C ALA A 269 20.44 -5.57 3.52
N LEU A 270 20.26 -6.74 4.13
CA LEU A 270 20.45 -6.96 5.56
C LEU A 270 21.89 -6.72 6.03
N ASP A 271 22.88 -6.80 5.16
CA ASP A 271 24.28 -6.54 5.49
C ASP A 271 24.67 -5.07 5.34
N VAL A 272 23.82 -4.23 4.70
CA VAL A 272 24.13 -2.85 4.32
C VAL A 272 23.22 -1.82 5.00
N ALA A 273 21.90 -2.04 4.96
CA ALA A 273 20.91 -1.10 5.46
C ALA A 273 20.94 -0.95 7.01
N ALA A 274 20.35 0.13 7.53
CA ALA A 274 20.05 0.24 8.96
C ALA A 274 18.76 -0.52 9.31
N ALA A 275 17.74 -0.41 8.46
CA ALA A 275 16.50 -1.14 8.62
C ALA A 275 15.81 -1.37 7.27
N ILE A 276 15.08 -2.48 7.15
CA ILE A 276 14.39 -2.87 5.92
C ILE A 276 13.06 -3.55 6.22
N THR A 277 12.04 -3.30 5.37
CA THR A 277 10.79 -4.07 5.40
C THR A 277 10.98 -5.43 4.74
N PRO A 278 10.62 -6.55 5.39
CA PRO A 278 10.66 -7.87 4.76
C PRO A 278 9.48 -8.07 3.79
N VAL A 279 9.65 -8.95 2.82
CA VAL A 279 8.55 -9.43 1.96
C VAL A 279 8.51 -10.96 2.02
N PRO A 280 7.39 -11.53 2.52
CA PRO A 280 6.18 -10.91 3.04
C PRO A 280 6.34 -10.33 4.47
N GLY A 281 5.34 -9.54 4.89
CA GLY A 281 5.23 -9.06 6.29
C GLY A 281 5.65 -7.60 6.53
N GLY A 282 6.13 -6.90 5.50
CA GLY A 282 6.42 -5.46 5.53
C GLY A 282 5.21 -4.62 5.12
N VAL A 283 5.28 -3.97 3.96
CA VAL A 283 4.27 -2.99 3.52
C VAL A 283 2.89 -3.60 3.24
N GLY A 284 2.81 -4.85 2.73
CA GLY A 284 1.54 -5.47 2.34
C GLY A 284 0.45 -5.45 3.42
N PRO A 285 0.69 -5.88 4.66
CA PRO A 285 -0.29 -5.81 5.75
C PRO A 285 -0.77 -4.39 6.04
N MET A 286 0.11 -3.39 5.92
CA MET A 286 -0.22 -1.99 6.14
C MET A 286 -1.23 -1.46 5.14
N THR A 287 -1.21 -1.93 3.89
CA THR A 287 -2.20 -1.53 2.87
C THR A 287 -3.63 -1.83 3.32
N ILE A 288 -3.86 -2.99 3.94
CA ILE A 288 -5.17 -3.38 4.46
C ILE A 288 -5.56 -2.52 5.67
N ALA A 289 -4.62 -2.27 6.57
CA ALA A 289 -4.87 -1.45 7.74
C ALA A 289 -5.20 0.01 7.35
N MET A 290 -4.51 0.57 6.37
CA MET A 290 -4.77 1.92 5.87
C MET A 290 -6.09 2.02 5.10
N LEU A 291 -6.53 0.95 4.43
CA LEU A 291 -7.87 0.89 3.83
C LEU A 291 -8.96 1.03 4.91
N MET A 292 -8.81 0.37 6.05
CA MET A 292 -9.75 0.54 7.16
C MET A 292 -9.70 1.96 7.73
N ALA A 293 -8.51 2.53 7.89
CA ALA A 293 -8.34 3.91 8.34
C ALA A 293 -9.00 4.92 7.39
N ASN A 294 -8.81 4.77 6.08
CA ASN A 294 -9.47 5.62 5.08
C ASN A 294 -10.99 5.45 5.09
N THR A 295 -11.50 4.22 5.24
CA THR A 295 -12.96 3.97 5.31
C THR A 295 -13.58 4.62 6.54
N LEU A 296 -12.94 4.53 7.70
CA LEU A 296 -13.39 5.22 8.92
C LEU A 296 -13.36 6.74 8.71
N ARG A 297 -12.29 7.26 8.12
CA ARG A 297 -12.15 8.68 7.82
C ARG A 297 -13.26 9.17 6.88
N ALA A 298 -13.52 8.47 5.78
CA ALA A 298 -14.60 8.78 4.86
C ALA A 298 -15.96 8.80 5.57
N ALA A 299 -16.21 7.81 6.44
CA ALA A 299 -17.44 7.73 7.22
C ALA A 299 -17.59 8.90 8.23
N LYS A 300 -16.51 9.42 8.78
CA LYS A 300 -16.55 10.61 9.65
C LYS A 300 -16.82 11.88 8.85
N LEU A 301 -16.17 12.03 7.70
CA LEU A 301 -16.32 13.21 6.83
C LEU A 301 -17.72 13.30 6.22
N SER A 302 -18.44 12.19 6.02
CA SER A 302 -19.81 12.20 5.49
C SER A 302 -20.87 12.72 6.45
N ARG A 303 -20.52 12.95 7.74
CA ARG A 303 -21.45 13.46 8.77
C ARG A 303 -21.26 14.96 9.08
N GLY A 304 -20.20 15.57 8.58
CA GLY A 304 -19.91 17.00 8.74
C GLY A 304 -20.10 17.77 7.48
#